data_33a61ed2418996315b68e25895c93b86
#
_entry.id   33a61ed2418996315b68e25895c93b86
#
_cell.length_a   1.000
_cell.length_b   1.000
_cell.length_c   1.000
_cell.angle_alpha   90.00
_cell.angle_beta   90.00
_cell.angle_gamma   90.00
#
_symmetry.space_group_name_H-M   'P 1'
#
loop_
_entity.id
_entity.type
_entity.pdbx_description
1 polymer ?
#
loop_
_entity_poly.entity_id
_entity_poly.type
_entity_poly.pdbx_seq_one_letter_code
_entity_poly.pdbx_strand_id
1 'polypeptide(L)'
;MGISEPQANLGISGGTHGKMTGEMLVEVEKLVIEQKPDWVLVYGDTNSTLAGSLAASKLNVPCAHVEAGLRSDNRNMPEEINRILTDHASDLLFAPTKTAFNRLLSEGIDEKKIVRTGDVMLDAAITFQKIALANSTILSDLNLTEQSFALCTVHRAENVDNPKILEWIVNGLNENSKEIPIVLPLHPRTKAKLNEFCLLEKISSSMKLIPPVGFLDILVL
;
A
#
# COMPACT_ATOMS: atom_id res chain seq x y z
N MET A 1 2.62 2.90 -17.83
CA MET A 1 2.60 1.46 -17.54
C MET A 1 1.67 0.66 -18.47
N GLY A 2 0.84 1.30 -19.29
CA GLY A 2 -0.06 0.61 -20.23
C GLY A 2 -1.17 -0.22 -19.59
N ILE A 3 -1.56 0.12 -18.36
CA ILE A 3 -2.69 -0.53 -17.69
C ILE A 3 -3.99 -0.06 -18.34
N SER A 4 -4.87 -1.01 -18.68
CA SER A 4 -6.19 -0.71 -19.25
C SER A 4 -7.07 0.06 -18.25
N GLU A 5 -7.97 0.87 -18.77
CA GLU A 5 -8.99 1.52 -17.94
C GLU A 5 -9.89 0.47 -17.28
N PRO A 6 -10.32 0.70 -16.03
CA PRO A 6 -11.22 -0.21 -15.35
C PRO A 6 -12.59 -0.24 -16.03
N GLN A 7 -13.24 -1.39 -16.06
CA GLN A 7 -14.60 -1.54 -16.62
C GLN A 7 -15.66 -0.79 -15.78
N ALA A 8 -15.44 -0.66 -14.48
CA ALA A 8 -16.29 0.08 -13.57
C ALA A 8 -15.45 0.84 -12.54
N ASN A 9 -15.84 2.07 -12.26
CA ASN A 9 -15.29 2.87 -11.17
C ASN A 9 -16.43 3.31 -10.25
N LEU A 10 -16.40 2.86 -9.01
CA LEU A 10 -17.48 3.14 -8.05
C LEU A 10 -17.47 4.58 -7.53
N GLY A 11 -16.38 5.33 -7.73
CA GLY A 11 -16.26 6.72 -7.29
C GLY A 11 -16.31 6.92 -5.77
N ILE A 12 -16.16 5.86 -4.98
CA ILE A 12 -16.24 5.91 -3.52
C ILE A 12 -14.89 6.27 -2.95
N SER A 13 -14.80 7.43 -2.32
CA SER A 13 -13.57 7.90 -1.66
C SER A 13 -13.90 8.87 -0.53
N GLY A 14 -13.01 8.93 0.48
CA GLY A 14 -13.16 9.83 1.62
C GLY A 14 -14.21 9.38 2.64
N GLY A 15 -14.21 10.03 3.80
CA GLY A 15 -15.08 9.68 4.93
C GLY A 15 -14.44 8.68 5.89
N THR A 16 -15.25 8.09 6.76
CA THR A 16 -14.81 7.09 7.73
C THR A 16 -14.64 5.72 7.10
N HIS A 17 -13.78 4.86 7.67
CA HIS A 17 -13.56 3.50 7.16
C HIS A 17 -14.87 2.70 7.07
N GLY A 18 -15.73 2.78 8.10
CA GLY A 18 -17.01 2.07 8.10
C GLY A 18 -17.95 2.52 6.98
N LYS A 19 -18.03 3.84 6.72
CA LYS A 19 -18.82 4.36 5.61
C LYS A 19 -18.29 3.87 4.27
N MET A 20 -17.00 4.06 4.00
CA MET A 20 -16.37 3.62 2.74
C MET A 20 -16.54 2.12 2.51
N THR A 21 -16.24 1.29 3.51
CA THR A 21 -16.37 -0.17 3.38
C THR A 21 -17.82 -0.58 3.12
N GLY A 22 -18.78 0.03 3.82
CA GLY A 22 -20.21 -0.25 3.64
C GLY A 22 -20.72 0.14 2.25
N GLU A 23 -20.38 1.34 1.77
CA GLU A 23 -20.74 1.80 0.42
C GLU A 23 -20.09 0.92 -0.65
N MET A 24 -18.80 0.59 -0.53
CA MET A 24 -18.10 -0.32 -1.45
C MET A 24 -18.73 -1.71 -1.46
N LEU A 25 -19.10 -2.25 -0.29
CA LEU A 25 -19.75 -3.56 -0.19
C LEU A 25 -21.05 -3.61 -0.99
N VAL A 26 -21.90 -2.59 -0.84
CA VAL A 26 -23.19 -2.49 -1.55
C VAL A 26 -22.99 -2.42 -3.08
N GLU A 27 -22.05 -1.58 -3.53
CA GLU A 27 -21.85 -1.41 -4.97
C GLU A 27 -21.14 -2.61 -5.61
N VAL A 28 -20.18 -3.24 -4.90
CA VAL A 28 -19.54 -4.48 -5.37
C VAL A 28 -20.55 -5.62 -5.43
N GLU A 29 -21.45 -5.75 -4.44
CA GLU A 29 -22.52 -6.76 -4.46
C GLU A 29 -23.39 -6.61 -5.71
N LYS A 30 -23.80 -5.38 -6.08
CA LYS A 30 -24.55 -5.12 -7.31
C LYS A 30 -23.80 -5.56 -8.56
N LEU A 31 -22.50 -5.23 -8.65
CA LEU A 31 -21.66 -5.63 -9.77
C LEU A 31 -21.53 -7.15 -9.87
N VAL A 32 -21.34 -7.86 -8.76
CA VAL A 32 -21.25 -9.33 -8.76
C VAL A 32 -22.57 -9.97 -9.20
N ILE A 33 -23.71 -9.43 -8.76
CA ILE A 33 -25.03 -9.91 -9.20
C ILE A 33 -25.24 -9.68 -10.70
N GLU A 34 -24.82 -8.52 -11.22
CA GLU A 34 -24.97 -8.14 -12.62
C GLU A 34 -24.05 -8.94 -13.53
N GLN A 35 -22.75 -9.00 -13.18
CA GLN A 35 -21.70 -9.60 -14.01
C GLN A 35 -21.64 -11.13 -13.90
N LYS A 36 -22.15 -11.70 -12.80
CA LYS A 36 -22.15 -13.14 -12.51
C LYS A 36 -20.79 -13.80 -12.73
N PRO A 37 -19.72 -13.32 -12.11
CA PRO A 37 -18.40 -13.89 -12.29
C PRO A 37 -18.32 -15.30 -11.68
N ASP A 38 -17.50 -16.17 -12.25
CA ASP A 38 -17.17 -17.47 -11.66
C ASP A 38 -16.27 -17.34 -10.43
N TRP A 39 -15.45 -16.29 -10.39
CA TRP A 39 -14.53 -15.96 -9.30
C TRP A 39 -14.44 -14.45 -9.09
N VAL A 40 -14.29 -14.04 -7.84
CA VAL A 40 -13.86 -12.69 -7.47
C VAL A 40 -12.41 -12.75 -7.02
N LEU A 41 -11.55 -11.92 -7.62
CA LEU A 41 -10.15 -11.80 -7.24
C LEU A 41 -9.93 -10.46 -6.54
N VAL A 42 -9.38 -10.50 -5.33
CA VAL A 42 -9.05 -9.30 -4.55
C VAL A 42 -7.57 -9.26 -4.23
N TYR A 43 -7.03 -8.03 -4.07
CA TYR A 43 -5.61 -7.78 -3.86
C TYR A 43 -5.37 -6.95 -2.59
N GLY A 44 -4.33 -7.31 -1.84
CA GLY A 44 -3.80 -6.51 -0.72
C GLY A 44 -4.78 -6.40 0.47
N ASP A 45 -4.91 -5.21 1.04
CA ASP A 45 -5.48 -5.02 2.38
C ASP A 45 -6.38 -3.78 2.53
N THR A 46 -6.84 -3.21 1.44
CA THR A 46 -7.66 -2.00 1.48
C THR A 46 -9.13 -2.29 1.85
N ASN A 47 -9.91 -1.23 2.11
CA ASN A 47 -11.35 -1.37 2.35
C ASN A 47 -12.07 -1.99 1.15
N SER A 48 -11.59 -1.76 -0.09
CA SER A 48 -12.15 -2.38 -1.30
C SER A 48 -11.85 -3.87 -1.36
N THR A 49 -10.69 -4.31 -0.88
CA THR A 49 -10.32 -5.73 -0.76
C THR A 49 -11.29 -6.46 0.15
N LEU A 50 -11.52 -5.90 1.35
CA LEU A 50 -12.48 -6.46 2.32
C LEU A 50 -13.91 -6.44 1.76
N ALA A 51 -14.35 -5.34 1.15
CA ALA A 51 -15.69 -5.24 0.58
C ALA A 51 -15.91 -6.26 -0.54
N GLY A 52 -14.90 -6.47 -1.41
CA GLY A 52 -14.95 -7.46 -2.48
C GLY A 52 -15.07 -8.89 -1.97
N SER A 53 -14.23 -9.25 -1.00
CA SER A 53 -14.26 -10.61 -0.42
C SER A 53 -15.56 -10.90 0.32
N LEU A 54 -16.08 -9.93 1.09
CA LEU A 54 -17.35 -10.11 1.80
C LEU A 54 -18.55 -10.19 0.86
N ALA A 55 -18.61 -9.35 -0.19
CA ALA A 55 -19.66 -9.43 -1.20
C ALA A 55 -19.68 -10.79 -1.89
N ALA A 56 -18.52 -11.26 -2.35
CA ALA A 56 -18.38 -12.57 -2.99
C ALA A 56 -18.83 -13.71 -2.07
N SER A 57 -18.31 -13.74 -0.84
CA SER A 57 -18.62 -14.78 0.15
C SER A 57 -20.11 -14.84 0.47
N LYS A 58 -20.79 -13.68 0.64
CA LYS A 58 -22.23 -13.63 0.93
C LYS A 58 -23.10 -14.05 -0.25
N LEU A 59 -22.62 -13.90 -1.46
CA LEU A 59 -23.30 -14.34 -2.69
C LEU A 59 -22.93 -15.78 -3.08
N ASN A 60 -22.11 -16.48 -2.30
CA ASN A 60 -21.58 -17.81 -2.60
C ASN A 60 -20.80 -17.84 -3.94
N VAL A 61 -20.16 -16.74 -4.31
CA VAL A 61 -19.21 -16.67 -5.42
C VAL A 61 -17.81 -16.91 -4.85
N PRO A 62 -17.03 -17.85 -5.38
CA PRO A 62 -15.68 -18.13 -4.91
C PRO A 62 -14.80 -16.89 -4.94
N CYS A 63 -14.03 -16.68 -3.86
CA CYS A 63 -13.12 -15.53 -3.73
C CYS A 63 -11.67 -15.99 -3.62
N ALA A 64 -10.78 -15.35 -4.39
CA ALA A 64 -9.35 -15.53 -4.29
C ALA A 64 -8.68 -14.25 -3.80
N HIS A 65 -7.75 -14.38 -2.85
CA HIS A 65 -7.02 -13.25 -2.26
C HIS A 65 -5.53 -13.34 -2.59
N VAL A 66 -5.02 -12.32 -3.28
CA VAL A 66 -3.59 -12.15 -3.58
C VAL A 66 -2.94 -11.30 -2.49
N GLU A 67 -1.75 -11.70 -2.03
CA GLU A 67 -1.01 -11.11 -0.92
C GLU A 67 -1.58 -11.54 0.46
N ALA A 68 -2.12 -12.76 0.52
CA ALA A 68 -2.73 -13.33 1.71
C ALA A 68 -1.69 -13.70 2.80
N GLY A 69 -2.11 -13.66 4.07
CA GLY A 69 -1.33 -14.14 5.21
C GLY A 69 -0.27 -13.17 5.73
N LEU A 70 -0.15 -11.98 5.18
CA LEU A 70 0.69 -10.92 5.76
C LEU A 70 0.05 -10.38 7.03
N ARG A 71 0.88 -10.13 8.07
CA ARG A 71 0.43 -9.56 9.35
C ARG A 71 1.44 -8.53 9.85
N SER A 72 0.92 -7.43 10.38
CA SER A 72 1.68 -6.41 11.10
C SER A 72 1.66 -6.66 12.62
N ASP A 73 0.76 -7.53 13.08
CA ASP A 73 0.42 -7.78 14.49
C ASP A 73 -0.04 -6.52 15.25
N ASN A 74 -0.40 -5.46 14.51
CA ASN A 74 -0.94 -4.21 15.04
C ASN A 74 -2.42 -4.04 14.68
N ARG A 75 -3.30 -4.48 15.55
CA ARG A 75 -4.76 -4.40 15.34
C ARG A 75 -5.34 -2.98 15.37
N ASN A 76 -4.54 -1.96 15.67
CA ASN A 76 -4.96 -0.56 15.53
C ASN A 76 -4.87 -0.08 14.07
N MET A 77 -4.23 -0.85 13.19
CA MET A 77 -4.22 -0.58 11.75
C MET A 77 -5.49 -1.12 11.10
N PRO A 78 -6.27 -0.29 10.39
CA PRO A 78 -7.44 -0.75 9.65
C PRO A 78 -7.11 -1.85 8.62
N GLU A 79 -5.95 -1.74 7.99
CA GLU A 79 -5.44 -2.71 7.01
C GLU A 79 -5.22 -4.09 7.62
N GLU A 80 -4.79 -4.16 8.88
CA GLU A 80 -4.62 -5.45 9.58
C GLU A 80 -5.96 -6.17 9.77
N ILE A 81 -6.99 -5.42 10.12
CA ILE A 81 -8.34 -5.96 10.24
C ILE A 81 -8.84 -6.43 8.87
N ASN A 82 -8.59 -5.63 7.82
CA ASN A 82 -8.98 -6.00 6.46
C ASN A 82 -8.31 -7.31 6.01
N ARG A 83 -6.98 -7.47 6.24
CA ARG A 83 -6.23 -8.70 5.89
C ARG A 83 -6.83 -9.94 6.55
N ILE A 84 -6.99 -9.87 7.87
CA ILE A 84 -7.51 -11.00 8.66
C ILE A 84 -8.88 -11.41 8.14
N LEU A 85 -9.81 -10.47 8.01
CA LEU A 85 -11.17 -10.76 7.58
C LEU A 85 -11.24 -11.25 6.12
N THR A 86 -10.44 -10.66 5.23
CA THR A 86 -10.36 -11.08 3.82
C THR A 86 -9.82 -12.50 3.70
N ASP A 87 -8.74 -12.83 4.41
CA ASP A 87 -8.18 -14.19 4.40
C ASP A 87 -9.20 -15.24 4.85
N HIS A 88 -9.93 -14.95 5.94
CA HIS A 88 -10.94 -15.89 6.45
C HIS A 88 -12.22 -15.97 5.61
N ALA A 89 -12.51 -14.93 4.81
CA ALA A 89 -13.66 -14.92 3.92
C ALA A 89 -13.38 -15.53 2.53
N SER A 90 -12.12 -15.78 2.18
CA SER A 90 -11.70 -16.23 0.86
C SER A 90 -11.60 -17.75 0.77
N ASP A 91 -11.78 -18.29 -0.45
CA ASP A 91 -11.71 -19.71 -0.77
C ASP A 91 -10.33 -20.13 -1.25
N LEU A 92 -9.55 -19.21 -1.84
CA LEU A 92 -8.20 -19.44 -2.33
C LEU A 92 -7.28 -18.30 -1.89
N LEU A 93 -6.13 -18.63 -1.33
CA LEU A 93 -5.21 -17.70 -0.70
C LEU A 93 -3.83 -17.81 -1.34
N PHE A 94 -3.39 -16.76 -2.01
CA PHE A 94 -2.07 -16.68 -2.61
C PHE A 94 -1.09 -16.00 -1.65
N ALA A 95 -0.33 -16.83 -0.91
CA ALA A 95 0.63 -16.36 0.07
C ALA A 95 1.96 -15.98 -0.58
N PRO A 96 2.49 -14.75 -0.37
CA PRO A 96 3.72 -14.29 -1.00
C PRO A 96 4.97 -14.94 -0.41
N THR A 97 4.95 -15.33 0.85
CA THR A 97 6.13 -15.83 1.56
C THR A 97 5.81 -17.09 2.37
N LYS A 98 6.86 -17.82 2.79
CA LYS A 98 6.71 -18.94 3.72
C LYS A 98 6.14 -18.48 5.08
N THR A 99 6.50 -17.28 5.52
CA THR A 99 5.97 -16.71 6.77
C THR A 99 4.47 -16.48 6.67
N ALA A 100 3.99 -15.88 5.56
CA ALA A 100 2.57 -15.67 5.30
C ALA A 100 1.81 -17.01 5.23
N PHE A 101 2.34 -17.99 4.52
CA PHE A 101 1.77 -19.34 4.45
C PHE A 101 1.62 -19.97 5.84
N ASN A 102 2.68 -19.95 6.65
CA ASN A 102 2.66 -20.50 8.00
C ASN A 102 1.69 -19.74 8.92
N ARG A 103 1.55 -18.43 8.73
CA ARG A 103 0.59 -17.60 9.48
C ARG A 103 -0.85 -18.07 9.23
N LEU A 104 -1.22 -18.26 7.98
CA LEU A 104 -2.56 -18.75 7.61
C LEU A 104 -2.86 -20.10 8.24
N LEU A 105 -1.91 -21.04 8.20
CA LEU A 105 -2.04 -22.33 8.88
C LEU A 105 -2.25 -22.17 10.39
N SER A 106 -1.48 -21.29 11.04
CA SER A 106 -1.58 -21.06 12.49
C SER A 106 -2.91 -20.40 12.90
N GLU A 107 -3.57 -19.71 11.98
CA GLU A 107 -4.90 -19.13 12.15
C GLU A 107 -6.04 -20.12 11.84
N GLY A 108 -5.70 -21.39 11.53
CA GLY A 108 -6.68 -22.47 11.33
C GLY A 108 -7.23 -22.57 9.91
N ILE A 109 -6.63 -21.91 8.92
CA ILE A 109 -7.05 -22.02 7.52
C ILE A 109 -6.55 -23.35 6.95
N ASP A 110 -7.43 -24.06 6.23
CA ASP A 110 -7.09 -25.33 5.58
C ASP A 110 -5.96 -25.14 4.56
N GLU A 111 -4.90 -25.96 4.67
CA GLU A 111 -3.75 -25.92 3.77
C GLU A 111 -4.14 -26.00 2.28
N LYS A 112 -5.21 -26.75 1.97
CA LYS A 112 -5.71 -26.89 0.59
C LYS A 112 -6.17 -25.58 -0.05
N LYS A 113 -6.51 -24.59 0.78
CA LYS A 113 -6.88 -23.25 0.32
C LYS A 113 -5.68 -22.33 0.09
N ILE A 114 -4.46 -22.72 0.50
CA ILE A 114 -3.29 -21.85 0.52
C ILE A 114 -2.31 -22.27 -0.57
N VAL A 115 -1.95 -21.34 -1.44
CA VAL A 115 -0.93 -21.53 -2.47
C VAL A 115 0.18 -20.52 -2.28
N ARG A 116 1.42 -20.99 -2.15
CA ARG A 116 2.57 -20.10 -2.09
C ARG A 116 3.02 -19.72 -3.50
N THR A 117 2.75 -18.48 -3.92
CA THR A 117 2.99 -18.00 -5.29
C THR A 117 4.22 -17.12 -5.44
N GLY A 118 4.76 -16.58 -4.35
CA GLY A 118 5.72 -15.48 -4.41
C GLY A 118 5.05 -14.12 -4.30
N ASP A 119 5.87 -13.07 -4.33
CA ASP A 119 5.46 -11.68 -4.09
C ASP A 119 5.24 -10.96 -5.42
N VAL A 120 3.99 -10.66 -5.75
CA VAL A 120 3.62 -9.96 -7.00
C VAL A 120 4.17 -8.52 -7.04
N MET A 121 4.42 -7.89 -5.89
CA MET A 121 5.03 -6.56 -5.84
C MET A 121 6.51 -6.61 -6.22
N LEU A 122 7.21 -7.68 -5.81
CA LEU A 122 8.58 -7.94 -6.25
C LEU A 122 8.64 -8.20 -7.75
N ASP A 123 7.73 -9.01 -8.29
CA ASP A 123 7.64 -9.28 -9.73
C ASP A 123 7.38 -8.00 -10.52
N ALA A 124 6.49 -7.14 -10.03
CA ALA A 124 6.21 -5.84 -10.61
C ALA A 124 7.48 -4.94 -10.58
N ALA A 125 8.17 -4.87 -9.44
CA ALA A 125 9.39 -4.08 -9.31
C ALA A 125 10.47 -4.54 -10.30
N ILE A 126 10.74 -5.85 -10.39
CA ILE A 126 11.71 -6.44 -11.33
C ILE A 126 11.31 -6.15 -12.79
N THR A 127 10.03 -6.34 -13.12
CA THR A 127 9.52 -6.14 -14.48
C THR A 127 9.63 -4.69 -14.93
N PHE A 128 9.24 -3.76 -14.06
CA PHE A 128 9.21 -2.34 -14.40
C PHE A 128 10.54 -1.62 -14.20
N GLN A 129 11.51 -2.20 -13.47
CA GLN A 129 12.83 -1.59 -13.26
C GLN A 129 13.53 -1.21 -14.57
N LYS A 130 13.54 -2.11 -15.56
CA LYS A 130 14.16 -1.82 -16.87
C LYS A 130 13.47 -0.67 -17.59
N ILE A 131 12.14 -0.62 -17.50
CA ILE A 131 11.34 0.45 -18.11
C ILE A 131 11.57 1.76 -17.37
N ALA A 132 11.67 1.71 -16.05
CA ALA A 132 11.96 2.86 -15.21
C ALA A 132 13.31 3.47 -15.53
N LEU A 133 14.37 2.67 -15.56
CA LEU A 133 15.73 3.12 -15.92
C LEU A 133 15.84 3.70 -17.33
N ALA A 134 15.03 3.22 -18.29
CA ALA A 134 15.03 3.73 -19.65
C ALA A 134 14.22 5.03 -19.85
N ASN A 135 13.23 5.32 -18.99
CA ASN A 135 12.27 6.39 -19.21
C ASN A 135 12.24 7.47 -18.13
N SER A 136 12.69 7.18 -16.90
CA SER A 136 12.68 8.17 -15.83
C SER A 136 13.88 9.11 -15.92
N THR A 137 13.62 10.40 -15.77
CA THR A 137 14.62 11.46 -15.70
C THR A 137 14.86 11.95 -14.28
N ILE A 138 14.25 11.29 -13.28
CA ILE A 138 14.18 11.80 -11.89
C ILE A 138 15.56 12.10 -11.29
N LEU A 139 16.59 11.28 -11.54
CA LEU A 139 17.94 11.51 -11.03
C LEU A 139 18.55 12.79 -11.62
N SER A 140 18.41 12.98 -12.93
CA SER A 140 18.90 14.20 -13.59
C SER A 140 18.11 15.44 -13.16
N ASP A 141 16.80 15.33 -13.04
CA ASP A 141 15.92 16.45 -12.62
C ASP A 141 16.23 16.90 -11.20
N LEU A 142 16.63 15.97 -10.34
CA LEU A 142 17.03 16.24 -8.96
C LEU A 142 18.55 16.50 -8.78
N ASN A 143 19.33 16.46 -9.85
CA ASN A 143 20.80 16.53 -9.80
C ASN A 143 21.36 15.51 -8.78
N LEU A 144 20.98 14.26 -8.90
CA LEU A 144 21.42 13.15 -8.07
C LEU A 144 22.30 12.19 -8.89
N THR A 145 23.23 11.55 -8.20
CA THR A 145 24.02 10.44 -8.72
C THR A 145 23.54 9.15 -8.03
N GLU A 146 23.48 8.06 -8.78
CA GLU A 146 23.14 6.74 -8.21
C GLU A 146 23.96 6.46 -6.94
N GLN A 147 23.32 5.86 -5.94
CA GLN A 147 23.92 5.47 -4.66
C GLN A 147 24.54 6.62 -3.84
N SER A 148 24.28 7.89 -4.19
CA SER A 148 24.80 9.06 -3.48
C SER A 148 23.78 9.75 -2.57
N PHE A 149 22.60 9.13 -2.35
CA PHE A 149 21.52 9.65 -1.53
C PHE A 149 20.74 8.53 -0.84
N ALA A 150 19.93 8.89 0.15
CA ALA A 150 18.96 8.00 0.77
C ALA A 150 17.54 8.40 0.37
N LEU A 151 16.73 7.44 -0.05
CA LEU A 151 15.29 7.64 -0.25
C LEU A 151 14.57 7.40 1.07
N CYS A 152 13.72 8.35 1.48
CA CYS A 152 12.90 8.22 2.67
C CYS A 152 11.43 8.51 2.36
N THR A 153 10.52 7.73 2.93
CA THR A 153 9.08 8.01 2.88
C THR A 153 8.51 8.02 4.31
N VAL A 154 7.69 9.02 4.61
CA VAL A 154 7.02 9.17 5.91
C VAL A 154 5.56 9.52 5.67
N HIS A 155 4.64 8.57 5.88
CA HIS A 155 3.22 8.78 5.57
C HIS A 155 2.23 8.03 6.48
N ARG A 156 2.70 7.12 7.37
CA ARG A 156 1.81 6.38 8.27
C ARG A 156 1.22 7.30 9.34
N ALA A 157 -0.07 7.14 9.64
CA ALA A 157 -0.79 7.94 10.62
C ALA A 157 -0.08 7.99 11.98
N GLU A 158 0.37 6.84 12.48
CA GLU A 158 1.10 6.70 13.74
C GLU A 158 2.38 7.54 13.80
N ASN A 159 3.03 7.77 12.65
CA ASN A 159 4.27 8.56 12.56
C ASN A 159 4.01 10.06 12.36
N VAL A 160 2.89 10.44 11.76
CA VAL A 160 2.66 11.83 11.35
C VAL A 160 1.61 12.56 12.17
N ASP A 161 0.69 11.86 12.85
CA ASP A 161 -0.41 12.51 13.59
C ASP A 161 0.01 12.96 15.00
N ASN A 162 1.09 12.41 15.53
CA ASN A 162 1.64 12.82 16.82
C ASN A 162 2.80 13.82 16.61
N PRO A 163 2.67 15.08 17.08
CA PRO A 163 3.68 16.11 16.86
C PRO A 163 5.06 15.74 17.40
N LYS A 164 5.14 15.04 18.54
CA LYS A 164 6.42 14.62 19.14
C LYS A 164 7.11 13.55 18.30
N ILE A 165 6.34 12.57 17.81
CA ILE A 165 6.89 11.49 16.97
C ILE A 165 7.40 12.08 15.65
N LEU A 166 6.59 12.94 15.00
CA LEU A 166 6.99 13.59 13.76
C LEU A 166 8.22 14.48 13.94
N GLU A 167 8.32 15.22 15.06
CA GLU A 167 9.49 16.01 15.39
C GLU A 167 10.75 15.15 15.58
N TRP A 168 10.64 14.00 16.26
CA TRP A 168 11.76 13.06 16.39
C TRP A 168 12.22 12.52 15.04
N ILE A 169 11.28 12.19 14.16
CA ILE A 169 11.59 11.74 12.79
C ILE A 169 12.32 12.85 12.03
N VAL A 170 11.81 14.09 12.06
CA VAL A 170 12.45 15.23 11.39
C VAL A 170 13.86 15.47 11.92
N ASN A 171 14.05 15.43 13.24
CA ASN A 171 15.37 15.60 13.86
C ASN A 171 16.34 14.49 13.45
N GLY A 172 15.89 13.23 13.46
CA GLY A 172 16.69 12.09 13.01
C GLY A 172 17.07 12.19 11.54
N LEU A 173 16.14 12.60 10.66
CA LEU A 173 16.44 12.82 9.25
C LEU A 173 17.43 13.99 9.05
N ASN A 174 17.28 15.08 9.80
CA ASN A 174 18.21 16.21 9.76
C ASN A 174 19.65 15.80 10.14
N GLU A 175 19.82 14.98 11.18
CA GLU A 175 21.15 14.48 11.58
C GLU A 175 21.76 13.61 10.47
N ASN A 176 21.00 12.65 9.94
CA ASN A 176 21.50 11.76 8.88
C ASN A 176 21.76 12.53 7.56
N SER A 177 21.02 13.60 7.29
CA SER A 177 21.21 14.40 6.08
C SER A 177 22.54 15.20 6.04
N LYS A 178 23.26 15.25 7.15
CA LYS A 178 24.62 15.81 7.21
C LYS A 178 25.66 14.91 6.56
N GLU A 179 25.40 13.60 6.56
CA GLU A 179 26.33 12.60 6.02
C GLU A 179 25.96 12.19 4.58
N ILE A 180 24.66 12.07 4.30
CA ILE A 180 24.15 11.68 2.99
C ILE A 180 22.91 12.51 2.63
N PRO A 181 22.80 13.03 1.39
CA PRO A 181 21.59 13.70 0.95
C PRO A 181 20.36 12.80 1.09
N ILE A 182 19.25 13.34 1.60
CA ILE A 182 18.00 12.59 1.71
C ILE A 182 16.99 13.14 0.73
N VAL A 183 16.40 12.26 -0.06
CA VAL A 183 15.26 12.56 -0.93
C VAL A 183 13.98 12.11 -0.22
N LEU A 184 13.05 13.04 -0.01
CA LEU A 184 11.79 12.80 0.69
C LEU A 184 10.61 13.19 -0.21
N PRO A 185 10.02 12.22 -0.96
CA PRO A 185 8.73 12.43 -1.61
C PRO A 185 7.66 12.71 -0.55
N LEU A 186 7.12 13.93 -0.57
CA LEU A 186 6.31 14.43 0.53
C LEU A 186 4.82 14.14 0.30
N HIS A 187 4.33 13.11 0.98
CA HIS A 187 2.90 12.76 0.93
C HIS A 187 2.03 13.95 1.41
N PRO A 188 0.88 14.23 0.79
CA PRO A 188 0.01 15.38 1.14
C PRO A 188 -0.34 15.44 2.64
N ARG A 189 -0.66 14.29 3.28
CA ARG A 189 -0.91 14.22 4.72
C ARG A 189 0.29 14.67 5.53
N THR A 190 1.47 14.17 5.21
CA THR A 190 2.72 14.51 5.92
C THR A 190 3.03 15.99 5.76
N LYS A 191 2.86 16.55 4.55
CA LYS A 191 3.02 17.99 4.30
C LYS A 191 2.07 18.82 5.16
N ALA A 192 0.80 18.43 5.23
CA ALA A 192 -0.19 19.11 6.05
C ALA A 192 0.20 19.09 7.53
N LYS A 193 0.64 17.93 8.05
CA LYS A 193 1.05 17.78 9.47
C LYS A 193 2.36 18.51 9.80
N LEU A 194 3.33 18.52 8.89
CA LEU A 194 4.56 19.33 9.05
C LEU A 194 4.25 20.82 9.13
N ASN A 195 3.31 21.33 8.32
CA ASN A 195 2.85 22.71 8.42
C ASN A 195 2.09 22.98 9.71
N GLU A 196 1.12 22.12 10.06
CA GLU A 196 0.30 22.25 11.29
C GLU A 196 1.16 22.33 12.55
N PHE A 197 2.24 21.53 12.61
CA PHE A 197 3.14 21.48 13.76
C PHE A 197 4.36 22.41 13.66
N CYS A 198 4.41 23.29 12.65
CA CYS A 198 5.53 24.21 12.40
C CYS A 198 6.90 23.49 12.30
N LEU A 199 6.91 22.29 11.71
CA LEU A 199 8.12 21.47 11.53
C LEU A 199 8.73 21.60 10.14
N LEU A 200 7.99 22.11 9.16
CA LEU A 200 8.47 22.20 7.78
C LEU A 200 9.72 23.09 7.66
N GLU A 201 9.75 24.21 8.39
CA GLU A 201 10.87 25.15 8.42
C GLU A 201 12.11 24.60 9.17
N LYS A 202 11.91 23.55 9.99
CA LYS A 202 13.01 22.86 10.70
C LYS A 202 13.74 21.84 9.84
N ILE A 203 13.23 21.55 8.64
CA ILE A 203 13.84 20.57 7.74
C ILE A 203 15.11 21.13 7.14
N SER A 204 16.21 20.37 7.24
CA SER A 204 17.53 20.77 6.73
C SER A 204 17.51 21.04 5.22
N SER A 205 18.26 22.04 4.77
CA SER A 205 18.46 22.34 3.35
C SER A 205 19.20 21.22 2.58
N SER A 206 19.84 20.29 3.31
CA SER A 206 20.43 19.09 2.70
C SER A 206 19.42 18.00 2.37
N MET A 207 18.17 18.12 2.83
CA MET A 207 17.09 17.25 2.41
C MET A 207 16.37 17.80 1.18
N LYS A 208 16.18 16.96 0.17
CA LYS A 208 15.41 17.29 -1.03
C LYS A 208 13.95 16.88 -0.83
N LEU A 209 13.10 17.85 -0.47
CA LEU A 209 11.65 17.64 -0.44
C LEU A 209 11.11 17.74 -1.86
N ILE A 210 10.46 16.67 -2.32
CA ILE A 210 9.87 16.62 -3.66
C ILE A 210 8.37 16.32 -3.58
N PRO A 211 7.57 16.70 -4.57
CA PRO A 211 6.20 16.21 -4.68
C PRO A 211 6.16 14.67 -4.74
N PRO A 212 5.01 14.05 -4.47
CA PRO A 212 4.83 12.64 -4.76
C PRO A 212 5.15 12.33 -6.20
N VAL A 213 5.90 11.27 -6.44
CA VAL A 213 6.35 10.86 -7.78
C VAL A 213 5.67 9.57 -8.21
N GLY A 214 5.71 9.27 -9.49
CA GLY A 214 5.13 8.06 -10.06
C GLY A 214 5.92 6.79 -9.68
N PHE A 215 5.31 5.63 -9.93
CA PHE A 215 5.90 4.33 -9.60
C PHE A 215 7.27 4.11 -10.30
N LEU A 216 7.38 4.51 -11.57
CA LEU A 216 8.65 4.36 -12.31
C LEU A 216 9.77 5.22 -11.70
N ASP A 217 9.46 6.42 -11.25
CA ASP A 217 10.44 7.31 -10.61
C ASP A 217 10.90 6.77 -9.24
N ILE A 218 9.96 6.19 -8.46
CA ILE A 218 10.32 5.51 -7.18
C ILE A 218 11.25 4.33 -7.40
N LEU A 219 11.10 3.60 -8.52
CA LEU A 219 11.98 2.47 -8.83
C LEU A 219 13.41 2.90 -9.23
N VAL A 220 13.59 4.15 -9.60
CA VAL A 220 14.91 4.73 -9.96
C VAL A 220 15.56 5.44 -8.79
N LEU A 221 14.75 6.02 -7.88
CA LEU A 221 15.20 6.58 -6.60
C LEU A 221 15.54 5.48 -5.60
#